data_d596919bf35e0f1c90fb1b3721ae6555
#
_entry.id   d596919bf35e0f1c90fb1b3721ae6555
#
_cell.length_a   1.000
_cell.length_b   1.000
_cell.length_c   1.000
_cell.angle_alpha   90.00
_cell.angle_beta   90.00
_cell.angle_gamma   90.00
#
_symmetry.space_group_name_H-M   'P 1'
#
loop_
_entity.id
_entity.type
_entity.pdbx_description
1 polymer ?
#
loop_
_entity_poly.entity_id
_entity_poly.type
_entity_poly.pdbx_seq_one_letter_code
_entity_poly.pdbx_strand_id
1 'polypeptide(L)'
;MVKVYVATRKTLQVGDKMAGRHGNKGVISRVSPVEDMPHLADGTPVDVVLNPLGVPSRMNVGQVLEVHLGWAAKGLGYKIGNLLDQHRKDTVKQVRSMLDDIYNSYGKSEDIKSFSDDEILELANNLRTGVPMATPVFDGIKEEDIKSLLKMADLPESGQIKLFDGRTGDAFDRDVTVGFMHMLKLNRRTDSGHNKLFLFQMYQI
;
A
#
# COMPACT_ATOMS: atom_id res chain seq x y z
N MET A 1 -36.01 -14.62 -8.98
CA MET A 1 -34.67 -15.18 -8.83
C MET A 1 -33.97 -14.40 -7.71
N VAL A 2 -33.55 -15.04 -6.64
CA VAL A 2 -32.85 -14.41 -5.51
C VAL A 2 -31.39 -14.80 -5.56
N LYS A 3 -30.46 -13.84 -5.46
CA LYS A 3 -29.02 -14.08 -5.33
C LYS A 3 -28.62 -13.80 -3.88
N VAL A 4 -28.02 -14.80 -3.24
CA VAL A 4 -27.51 -14.67 -1.85
C VAL A 4 -26.00 -14.70 -1.91
N TYR A 5 -25.36 -13.67 -1.31
CA TYR A 5 -23.89 -13.58 -1.18
C TYR A 5 -23.51 -13.87 0.27
N VAL A 6 -22.64 -14.85 0.46
CA VAL A 6 -22.16 -15.25 1.79
C VAL A 6 -20.68 -14.94 1.89
N ALA A 7 -20.29 -14.15 2.90
CA ALA A 7 -18.90 -13.87 3.24
C ALA A 7 -18.42 -14.83 4.32
N THR A 8 -17.26 -15.46 4.10
CA THR A 8 -16.61 -16.34 5.09
C THR A 8 -15.16 -15.90 5.29
N ARG A 9 -14.71 -15.80 6.57
CA ARG A 9 -13.30 -15.62 6.91
C ARG A 9 -12.58 -16.99 6.88
N LYS A 10 -11.43 -17.03 6.22
CA LYS A 10 -10.52 -18.18 6.26
C LYS A 10 -9.12 -17.69 6.54
N THR A 11 -8.46 -18.28 7.52
CA THR A 11 -7.04 -18.01 7.82
C THR A 11 -6.14 -18.56 6.71
N LEU A 12 -5.01 -17.91 6.50
CA LEU A 12 -3.97 -18.40 5.62
C LEU A 12 -3.23 -19.55 6.29
N GLN A 13 -2.88 -20.56 5.50
CA GLN A 13 -2.16 -21.73 5.97
C GLN A 13 -0.92 -21.99 5.10
N VAL A 14 0.07 -22.67 5.65
CA VAL A 14 1.22 -23.18 4.89
C VAL A 14 0.72 -24.04 3.74
N GLY A 15 1.25 -23.81 2.52
CA GLY A 15 0.81 -24.47 1.30
C GLY A 15 -0.26 -23.71 0.51
N ASP A 16 -0.89 -22.68 1.06
CA ASP A 16 -1.78 -21.80 0.31
C ASP A 16 -1.02 -21.03 -0.77
N LYS A 17 -1.62 -20.87 -1.93
CA LYS A 17 -1.04 -20.11 -3.05
C LYS A 17 -1.53 -18.68 -3.03
N MET A 18 -0.60 -17.75 -3.02
CA MET A 18 -0.86 -16.32 -3.11
C MET A 18 -0.22 -15.72 -4.36
N ALA A 19 -0.75 -14.62 -4.83
CA ALA A 19 -0.20 -13.86 -5.95
C ALA A 19 -0.56 -12.38 -5.84
N GLY A 20 0.31 -11.54 -6.37
CA GLY A 20 -0.03 -10.15 -6.70
C GLY A 20 -0.63 -10.03 -8.11
N ARG A 21 -0.67 -8.81 -8.63
CA ARG A 21 -1.21 -8.49 -9.97
C ARG A 21 -0.16 -8.56 -11.09
N HIS A 22 1.09 -8.92 -10.78
CA HIS A 22 2.24 -8.86 -11.69
C HIS A 22 2.81 -10.23 -12.03
N GLY A 23 2.01 -11.30 -11.93
CA GLY A 23 2.50 -12.67 -12.16
C GLY A 23 3.40 -13.21 -11.05
N ASN A 24 3.54 -12.48 -9.95
CA ASN A 24 4.32 -12.84 -8.77
C ASN A 24 3.56 -13.82 -7.87
N LYS A 25 3.44 -15.05 -8.32
CA LYS A 25 2.79 -16.14 -7.58
C LYS A 25 3.79 -16.87 -6.68
N GLY A 26 3.32 -17.24 -5.50
CA GLY A 26 4.11 -18.02 -4.55
C GLY A 26 3.24 -18.86 -3.64
N VAL A 27 3.88 -19.78 -2.95
CA VAL A 27 3.23 -20.65 -1.95
C VAL A 27 3.73 -20.22 -0.57
N ILE A 28 2.83 -20.12 0.40
CA ILE A 28 3.19 -19.82 1.77
C ILE A 28 4.03 -20.97 2.33
N SER A 29 5.29 -20.67 2.65
CA SER A 29 6.23 -21.65 3.20
C SER A 29 6.18 -21.69 4.73
N ARG A 30 5.89 -20.56 5.37
CA ARG A 30 5.88 -20.41 6.83
C ARG A 30 4.85 -19.38 7.25
N VAL A 31 4.19 -19.63 8.38
CA VAL A 31 3.42 -18.65 9.14
C VAL A 31 4.19 -18.41 10.44
N SER A 32 4.53 -17.16 10.70
CA SER A 32 5.26 -16.74 11.91
C SER A 32 4.36 -15.92 12.81
N PRO A 33 4.58 -15.95 14.14
CA PRO A 33 3.97 -15.01 15.07
C PRO A 33 4.30 -13.57 14.69
N VAL A 34 3.42 -12.62 14.99
CA VAL A 34 3.60 -11.20 14.66
C VAL A 34 4.87 -10.64 15.33
N GLU A 35 5.18 -11.11 16.53
CA GLU A 35 6.34 -10.70 17.32
C GLU A 35 7.68 -11.07 16.66
N ASP A 36 7.68 -12.16 15.88
CA ASP A 36 8.88 -12.64 15.17
C ASP A 36 9.07 -11.97 13.79
N MET A 37 8.08 -11.20 13.34
CA MET A 37 8.14 -10.55 12.04
C MET A 37 9.03 -9.31 12.08
N PRO A 38 9.74 -9.01 10.99
CA PRO A 38 10.46 -7.75 10.88
C PRO A 38 9.53 -6.56 11.10
N HIS A 39 10.05 -5.50 11.71
CA HIS A 39 9.27 -4.31 12.02
C HIS A 39 10.01 -3.01 11.65
N LEU A 40 9.25 -1.97 11.42
CA LEU A 40 9.74 -0.60 11.20
C LEU A 40 10.25 -0.02 12.53
N ALA A 41 10.90 1.13 12.46
CA ALA A 41 11.41 1.85 13.65
C ALA A 41 10.28 2.32 14.60
N ASP A 42 9.06 2.46 14.09
CA ASP A 42 7.85 2.79 14.85
C ASP A 42 7.20 1.57 15.54
N GLY A 43 7.77 0.37 15.36
CA GLY A 43 7.25 -0.88 15.87
C GLY A 43 6.18 -1.54 15.01
N THR A 44 5.82 -0.98 13.85
CA THR A 44 4.85 -1.58 12.93
C THR A 44 5.43 -2.83 12.27
N PRO A 45 4.86 -4.04 12.50
CA PRO A 45 5.36 -5.27 11.90
C PRO A 45 4.99 -5.35 10.41
N VAL A 46 5.80 -6.08 9.64
CA VAL A 46 5.45 -6.44 8.27
C VAL A 46 4.48 -7.62 8.25
N ASP A 47 3.48 -7.60 7.37
CA ASP A 47 2.50 -8.68 7.26
C ASP A 47 3.02 -9.87 6.44
N VAL A 48 3.85 -9.60 5.43
CA VAL A 48 4.39 -10.63 4.52
C VAL A 48 5.82 -10.30 4.12
N VAL A 49 6.64 -11.33 4.06
CA VAL A 49 8.00 -11.30 3.53
C VAL A 49 8.02 -12.04 2.20
N LEU A 50 8.48 -11.38 1.15
CA LEU A 50 8.61 -11.96 -0.18
C LEU A 50 10.08 -12.21 -0.52
N ASN A 51 10.32 -13.30 -1.26
CA ASN A 51 11.67 -13.60 -1.76
C ASN A 51 12.05 -12.64 -2.90
N PRO A 52 13.07 -11.79 -2.74
CA PRO A 52 13.46 -10.82 -3.76
C PRO A 52 14.02 -11.47 -5.03
N LEU A 53 14.54 -12.69 -4.97
CA LEU A 53 15.07 -13.42 -6.13
C LEU A 53 14.00 -13.69 -7.20
N GLY A 54 12.72 -13.65 -6.83
CA GLY A 54 11.60 -13.81 -7.77
C GLY A 54 11.42 -12.62 -8.71
N VAL A 55 12.02 -11.46 -8.43
CA VAL A 55 11.87 -10.23 -9.24
C VAL A 55 12.83 -10.20 -10.43
N PRO A 56 14.16 -10.33 -10.25
CA PRO A 56 15.13 -10.23 -11.37
C PRO A 56 14.92 -11.34 -12.40
N SER A 57 14.68 -12.57 -11.94
CA SER A 57 14.51 -13.72 -12.82
C SER A 57 13.24 -13.66 -13.69
N ARG A 58 12.21 -12.98 -13.25
CA ARG A 58 10.92 -12.88 -13.93
C ARG A 58 10.66 -11.54 -14.59
N MET A 59 11.55 -10.56 -14.38
CA MET A 59 11.49 -9.21 -14.98
C MET A 59 10.16 -8.47 -14.72
N ASN A 60 9.46 -8.81 -13.64
CA ASN A 60 8.19 -8.20 -13.26
C ASN A 60 8.38 -7.00 -12.33
N VAL A 61 9.08 -5.99 -12.82
CA VAL A 61 9.44 -4.76 -12.07
C VAL A 61 8.21 -3.98 -11.61
N GLY A 62 7.07 -4.12 -12.31
CA GLY A 62 5.82 -3.46 -11.95
C GLY A 62 5.38 -3.69 -10.49
N GLN A 63 5.72 -4.84 -9.90
CA GLN A 63 5.42 -5.09 -8.48
C GLN A 63 6.20 -4.16 -7.54
N VAL A 64 7.43 -3.79 -7.86
CA VAL A 64 8.24 -2.86 -7.07
C VAL A 64 7.66 -1.45 -7.15
N LEU A 65 7.25 -1.03 -8.35
CA LEU A 65 6.58 0.26 -8.56
C LEU A 65 5.25 0.31 -7.79
N GLU A 66 4.46 -0.77 -7.79
CA GLU A 66 3.23 -0.87 -7.01
C GLU A 66 3.49 -0.74 -5.50
N VAL A 67 4.54 -1.40 -4.99
CA VAL A 67 4.92 -1.32 -3.56
C VAL A 67 5.27 0.12 -3.17
N HIS A 68 6.08 0.80 -3.97
CA HIS A 68 6.47 2.18 -3.71
C HIS A 68 5.28 3.15 -3.78
N LEU A 69 4.43 3.00 -4.82
CA LEU A 69 3.23 3.82 -4.97
C LEU A 69 2.25 3.59 -3.82
N GLY A 70 2.06 2.33 -3.41
CA GLY A 70 1.23 1.99 -2.26
C GLY A 70 1.75 2.59 -0.96
N TRP A 71 3.08 2.63 -0.78
CA TRP A 71 3.68 3.27 0.39
C TRP A 71 3.47 4.78 0.39
N ALA A 72 3.67 5.44 -0.75
CA ALA A 72 3.37 6.86 -0.92
C ALA A 72 1.90 7.16 -0.64
N ALA A 73 0.98 6.39 -1.21
CA ALA A 73 -0.47 6.55 -1.02
C ALA A 73 -0.89 6.43 0.45
N LYS A 74 -0.32 5.48 1.17
CA LYS A 74 -0.56 5.28 2.60
C LYS A 74 0.04 6.42 3.43
N GLY A 75 1.28 6.83 3.13
CA GLY A 75 1.96 7.93 3.80
C GLY A 75 1.22 9.26 3.64
N LEU A 76 0.71 9.55 2.45
CA LEU A 76 -0.14 10.73 2.21
C LEU A 76 -1.42 10.69 3.04
N GLY A 77 -2.05 9.51 3.17
CA GLY A 77 -3.22 9.35 4.04
C GLY A 77 -2.91 9.63 5.52
N TYR A 78 -1.79 9.13 6.04
CA TYR A 78 -1.33 9.45 7.39
C TYR A 78 -1.07 10.95 7.59
N LYS A 79 -0.46 11.60 6.60
CA LYS A 79 -0.19 13.05 6.66
C LYS A 79 -1.48 13.86 6.69
N ILE A 80 -2.47 13.51 5.86
CA ILE A 80 -3.81 14.10 5.90
C ILE A 80 -4.47 13.87 7.27
N GLY A 81 -4.42 12.65 7.80
CA GLY A 81 -4.95 12.32 9.12
C GLY A 81 -4.35 13.16 10.24
N ASN A 82 -3.04 13.29 10.25
CA ASN A 82 -2.31 14.09 11.24
C ASN A 82 -2.68 15.59 11.16
N LEU A 83 -2.89 16.13 9.95
CA LEU A 83 -3.36 17.50 9.77
C LEU A 83 -4.77 17.69 10.33
N LEU A 84 -5.68 16.75 10.09
CA LEU A 84 -7.04 16.79 10.61
C LEU A 84 -7.07 16.75 12.16
N ASP A 85 -6.21 15.92 12.76
CA ASP A 85 -6.17 15.75 14.21
C ASP A 85 -5.56 16.97 14.95
N GLN A 86 -4.85 17.86 14.26
CA GLN A 86 -4.29 19.07 14.84
C GLN A 86 -5.34 20.16 15.15
N HIS A 87 -6.56 20.06 14.67
CA HIS A 87 -7.70 20.97 14.90
C HIS A 87 -7.35 22.48 14.87
N ARG A 88 -6.44 22.91 14.00
CA ARG A 88 -6.06 24.31 13.85
C ARG A 88 -7.00 25.03 12.88
N LYS A 89 -7.20 26.34 13.09
CA LYS A 89 -8.05 27.16 12.22
C LYS A 89 -7.63 27.17 10.74
N ASP A 90 -6.34 26.92 10.46
CA ASP A 90 -5.78 26.88 9.12
C ASP A 90 -5.72 25.47 8.51
N THR A 91 -6.19 24.43 9.23
CA THR A 91 -6.14 23.03 8.77
C THR A 91 -6.84 22.84 7.43
N VAL A 92 -8.02 23.42 7.24
CA VAL A 92 -8.78 23.30 5.99
C VAL A 92 -7.99 23.86 4.80
N LYS A 93 -7.33 25.00 4.97
CA LYS A 93 -6.51 25.59 3.89
C LYS A 93 -5.32 24.71 3.53
N GLN A 94 -4.62 24.17 4.55
CA GLN A 94 -3.48 23.28 4.35
C GLN A 94 -3.89 21.96 3.68
N VAL A 95 -5.00 21.38 4.14
CA VAL A 95 -5.57 20.16 3.54
C VAL A 95 -5.99 20.41 2.09
N ARG A 96 -6.66 21.53 1.80
CA ARG A 96 -7.05 21.93 0.44
C ARG A 96 -5.84 22.08 -0.48
N SER A 97 -4.77 22.75 -0.03
CA SER A 97 -3.53 22.88 -0.79
C SER A 97 -2.89 21.51 -1.05
N MET A 98 -2.83 20.65 -0.06
CA MET A 98 -2.27 19.31 -0.20
C MET A 98 -3.10 18.42 -1.13
N LEU A 99 -4.42 18.51 -1.08
CA LEU A 99 -5.31 17.80 -2.02
C LEU A 99 -5.15 18.34 -3.46
N ASP A 100 -5.03 19.65 -3.62
CA ASP A 100 -4.76 20.28 -4.93
C ASP A 100 -3.42 19.77 -5.51
N ASP A 101 -2.38 19.71 -4.68
CA ASP A 101 -1.08 19.15 -5.08
C ASP A 101 -1.16 17.66 -5.46
N ILE A 102 -1.91 16.85 -4.71
CA ILE A 102 -2.06 15.41 -4.99
C ILE A 102 -2.85 15.16 -6.29
N TYR A 103 -3.97 15.84 -6.47
CA TYR A 103 -4.86 15.56 -7.60
C TYR A 103 -4.46 16.28 -8.89
N ASN A 104 -3.85 17.46 -8.80
CA ASN A 104 -3.53 18.29 -9.98
C ASN A 104 -2.08 18.16 -10.46
N SER A 105 -1.18 17.50 -9.71
CA SER A 105 0.23 17.30 -10.11
C SER A 105 0.40 16.44 -11.37
N TYR A 106 -0.60 15.63 -11.74
CA TYR A 106 -0.49 14.62 -12.82
C TYR A 106 -1.41 14.89 -14.02
N GLY A 107 -1.72 16.15 -14.28
CA GLY A 107 -2.39 16.57 -15.54
C GLY A 107 -3.90 16.32 -15.60
N LYS A 108 -4.53 15.88 -14.52
CA LYS A 108 -5.99 15.92 -14.36
C LYS A 108 -6.33 17.14 -13.51
N SER A 109 -7.00 18.12 -14.06
CA SER A 109 -7.49 19.27 -13.29
C SER A 109 -8.81 18.89 -12.64
N GLU A 110 -8.75 18.41 -11.41
CA GLU A 110 -9.92 18.30 -10.54
C GLU A 110 -10.17 19.67 -9.89
N ASP A 111 -11.41 20.18 -9.96
CA ASP A 111 -11.73 21.51 -9.40
C ASP A 111 -11.98 21.43 -7.89
N ILE A 112 -10.90 21.18 -7.13
CA ILE A 112 -10.93 21.12 -5.66
C ILE A 112 -11.26 22.49 -5.04
N LYS A 113 -11.03 23.56 -5.81
CA LYS A 113 -11.28 24.94 -5.35
C LYS A 113 -12.75 25.27 -5.24
N SER A 114 -13.62 24.57 -5.98
CA SER A 114 -15.06 24.76 -5.95
C SER A 114 -15.73 24.11 -4.71
N PHE A 115 -15.05 23.17 -4.04
CA PHE A 115 -15.62 22.47 -2.89
C PHE A 115 -15.73 23.38 -1.66
N SER A 116 -16.84 23.22 -0.92
CA SER A 116 -17.02 23.85 0.37
C SER A 116 -16.02 23.30 1.41
N ASP A 117 -15.86 24.00 2.52
CA ASP A 117 -14.94 23.55 3.58
C ASP A 117 -15.40 22.23 4.22
N ASP A 118 -16.72 22.02 4.33
CA ASP A 118 -17.29 20.78 4.87
C ASP A 118 -17.06 19.59 3.94
N GLU A 119 -17.23 19.78 2.62
CA GLU A 119 -16.91 18.74 1.61
C GLU A 119 -15.42 18.38 1.59
N ILE A 120 -14.53 19.37 1.77
CA ILE A 120 -13.08 19.11 1.89
C ILE A 120 -12.77 18.30 3.14
N LEU A 121 -13.40 18.59 4.26
CA LEU A 121 -13.19 17.82 5.50
C LEU A 121 -13.74 16.41 5.39
N GLU A 122 -14.88 16.22 4.75
CA GLU A 122 -15.43 14.88 4.49
C GLU A 122 -14.51 14.06 3.57
N LEU A 123 -14.07 14.67 2.46
CA LEU A 123 -13.10 14.05 1.55
C LEU A 123 -11.80 13.67 2.27
N ALA A 124 -11.23 14.60 3.03
CA ALA A 124 -10.00 14.35 3.78
C ALA A 124 -10.16 13.24 4.83
N ASN A 125 -11.32 13.17 5.49
CA ASN A 125 -11.61 12.10 6.45
C ASN A 125 -11.69 10.72 5.76
N ASN A 126 -12.24 10.66 4.56
CA ASN A 126 -12.28 9.43 3.76
C ASN A 126 -10.87 8.98 3.30
N LEU A 127 -9.94 9.94 3.12
CA LEU A 127 -8.57 9.69 2.68
C LEU A 127 -7.59 9.36 3.82
N ARG A 128 -8.02 9.39 5.09
CA ARG A 128 -7.15 9.08 6.26
C ARG A 128 -6.48 7.72 6.18
N THR A 129 -7.14 6.74 5.59
CA THR A 129 -6.63 5.37 5.47
C THR A 129 -5.63 5.19 4.33
N GLY A 130 -5.56 6.14 3.43
CA GLY A 130 -4.71 6.16 2.24
C GLY A 130 -5.42 6.81 1.05
N VAL A 131 -4.65 7.41 0.16
CA VAL A 131 -5.15 8.03 -1.06
C VAL A 131 -5.27 6.95 -2.14
N PRO A 132 -6.48 6.67 -2.68
CA PRO A 132 -6.63 5.67 -3.73
C PRO A 132 -5.98 6.14 -5.02
N MET A 133 -5.08 5.32 -5.56
CA MET A 133 -4.36 5.59 -6.81
C MET A 133 -4.73 4.55 -7.85
N ALA A 134 -5.17 4.99 -9.03
CA ALA A 134 -5.47 4.12 -10.16
C ALA A 134 -4.62 4.54 -11.36
N THR A 135 -3.89 3.58 -11.94
CA THR A 135 -3.10 3.80 -13.14
C THR A 135 -3.64 2.95 -14.29
N PRO A 136 -3.89 3.52 -15.49
CA PRO A 136 -4.26 2.74 -16.66
C PRO A 136 -3.14 1.77 -17.06
N VAL A 137 -3.52 0.66 -17.70
CA VAL A 137 -2.56 -0.41 -18.06
C VAL A 137 -1.48 0.08 -19.03
N PHE A 138 -1.85 0.94 -19.98
CA PHE A 138 -0.95 1.45 -21.04
C PHE A 138 -0.47 2.89 -20.81
N ASP A 139 -0.94 3.55 -19.78
CA ASP A 139 -0.55 4.90 -19.39
C ASP A 139 -0.31 4.94 -17.87
N GLY A 140 0.65 4.11 -17.46
CA GLY A 140 1.02 3.96 -16.04
C GLY A 140 1.81 5.16 -15.54
N ILE A 141 1.83 5.31 -14.22
CA ILE A 141 2.62 6.32 -13.55
C ILE A 141 4.12 6.12 -13.81
N LYS A 142 4.86 7.21 -14.00
CA LYS A 142 6.31 7.17 -14.20
C LYS A 142 7.05 7.07 -12.87
N GLU A 143 8.30 6.59 -12.93
CA GLU A 143 9.14 6.48 -11.73
C GLU A 143 9.39 7.82 -11.05
N GLU A 144 9.59 8.89 -11.84
CA GLU A 144 9.78 10.26 -11.34
C GLU A 144 8.58 10.76 -10.52
N ASP A 145 7.38 10.43 -10.98
CA ASP A 145 6.13 10.79 -10.30
C ASP A 145 5.99 10.05 -8.96
N ILE A 146 6.37 8.76 -8.94
CA ILE A 146 6.37 7.97 -7.69
C ILE A 146 7.35 8.56 -6.67
N LYS A 147 8.55 8.96 -7.10
CA LYS A 147 9.54 9.62 -6.23
C LYS A 147 9.01 10.94 -5.68
N SER A 148 8.34 11.73 -6.52
CA SER A 148 7.70 12.96 -6.08
C SER A 148 6.62 12.73 -5.04
N LEU A 149 5.79 11.69 -5.22
CA LEU A 149 4.76 11.31 -4.23
C LEU A 149 5.36 10.80 -2.92
N LEU A 150 6.43 10.01 -2.96
CA LEU A 150 7.16 9.59 -1.77
C LEU A 150 7.71 10.78 -0.99
N LYS A 151 8.30 11.75 -1.70
CA LYS A 151 8.78 13.00 -1.10
C LYS A 151 7.66 13.83 -0.48
N MET A 152 6.51 13.94 -1.14
CA MET A 152 5.33 14.61 -0.60
C MET A 152 4.81 13.93 0.68
N ALA A 153 4.97 12.61 0.78
CA ALA A 153 4.60 11.80 1.95
C ALA A 153 5.67 11.81 3.07
N ASP A 154 6.78 12.57 2.91
CA ASP A 154 7.94 12.58 3.81
C ASP A 154 8.60 11.20 3.96
N LEU A 155 8.59 10.41 2.88
CA LEU A 155 9.19 9.08 2.80
C LEU A 155 10.48 9.08 1.97
N PRO A 156 11.39 8.09 2.18
CA PRO A 156 12.61 7.98 1.38
C PRO A 156 12.30 7.79 -0.11
N GLU A 157 12.93 8.57 -0.98
CA GLU A 157 12.76 8.49 -2.44
C GLU A 157 13.22 7.14 -3.02
N SER A 158 14.13 6.44 -2.33
CA SER A 158 14.60 5.10 -2.71
C SER A 158 13.53 4.02 -2.53
N GLY A 159 12.47 4.27 -1.77
CA GLY A 159 11.49 3.27 -1.37
C GLY A 159 12.05 2.20 -0.43
N GLN A 160 13.21 2.45 0.18
CA GLN A 160 13.89 1.54 1.09
C GLN A 160 14.00 2.17 2.47
N ILE A 161 13.88 1.35 3.50
CA ILE A 161 13.98 1.75 4.89
C ILE A 161 14.68 0.66 5.71
N LYS A 162 15.25 1.08 6.84
CA LYS A 162 15.85 0.15 7.79
C LYS A 162 14.77 -0.59 8.56
N LEU A 163 14.83 -1.91 8.53
CA LEU A 163 13.99 -2.79 9.33
C LEU A 163 14.77 -3.40 10.49
N PHE A 164 14.04 -3.87 11.48
CA PHE A 164 14.55 -4.57 12.64
C PHE A 164 14.01 -5.99 12.68
N ASP A 165 14.83 -6.95 13.04
CA ASP A 165 14.41 -8.34 13.23
C ASP A 165 13.56 -8.45 14.50
N GLY A 166 12.32 -8.97 14.39
CA GLY A 166 11.43 -9.15 15.51
C GLY A 166 11.93 -10.14 16.57
N ARG A 167 12.84 -11.04 16.20
CA ARG A 167 13.38 -12.07 17.10
C ARG A 167 14.58 -11.61 17.91
N THR A 168 15.50 -10.87 17.28
CA THR A 168 16.74 -10.41 17.92
C THR A 168 16.68 -8.95 18.34
N GLY A 169 15.83 -8.15 17.69
CA GLY A 169 15.78 -6.70 17.85
C GLY A 169 16.88 -5.94 17.09
N ASP A 170 17.76 -6.68 16.40
CA ASP A 170 18.85 -6.07 15.64
C ASP A 170 18.35 -5.44 14.35
N ALA A 171 18.99 -4.35 13.94
CA ALA A 171 18.72 -3.73 12.65
C ALA A 171 19.32 -4.59 11.52
N PHE A 172 18.62 -4.68 10.40
CA PHE A 172 19.19 -5.31 9.20
C PHE A 172 20.41 -4.55 8.68
N ASP A 173 21.38 -5.26 8.13
CA ASP A 173 22.62 -4.68 7.61
C ASP A 173 22.37 -3.71 6.46
N ARG A 174 21.34 -3.96 5.67
CA ARG A 174 20.96 -3.16 4.49
C ARG A 174 19.54 -2.65 4.61
N ASP A 175 19.29 -1.51 3.97
CA ASP A 175 17.94 -1.00 3.80
C ASP A 175 17.14 -1.93 2.89
N VAL A 176 15.86 -2.08 3.21
CA VAL A 176 14.95 -3.05 2.59
C VAL A 176 13.82 -2.30 1.89
N THR A 177 13.40 -2.80 0.73
CA THR A 177 12.22 -2.29 0.02
C THR A 177 10.96 -2.67 0.79
N VAL A 178 10.23 -1.65 1.25
CA VAL A 178 9.01 -1.78 2.05
C VAL A 178 7.90 -0.97 1.41
N GLY A 179 6.66 -1.44 1.52
CA GLY A 179 5.49 -0.72 1.04
C GLY A 179 4.23 -1.55 1.06
N PHE A 180 3.23 -1.11 0.32
CA PHE A 180 1.92 -1.75 0.28
C PHE A 180 1.61 -2.21 -1.14
N MET A 181 1.15 -3.45 -1.27
CA MET A 181 0.69 -3.97 -2.56
C MET A 181 -0.58 -4.81 -2.40
N HIS A 182 -1.27 -5.02 -3.51
CA HIS A 182 -2.48 -5.84 -3.54
C HIS A 182 -2.13 -7.32 -3.70
N MET A 183 -2.63 -8.15 -2.77
CA MET A 183 -2.41 -9.60 -2.80
C MET A 183 -3.70 -10.38 -2.86
N LEU A 184 -3.65 -11.49 -3.58
CA LEU A 184 -4.76 -12.40 -3.81
C LEU A 184 -4.40 -13.80 -3.31
N LYS A 185 -5.32 -14.44 -2.58
CA LYS A 185 -5.25 -15.87 -2.35
C LYS A 185 -5.83 -16.58 -3.57
N LEU A 186 -5.01 -17.38 -4.24
CA LEU A 186 -5.45 -18.20 -5.38
C LEU A 186 -6.04 -19.51 -4.88
N ASN A 187 -7.24 -19.87 -5.36
CA ASN A 187 -7.82 -21.17 -5.06
C ASN A 187 -7.05 -22.27 -5.82
N ARG A 188 -6.70 -23.37 -5.14
CA ARG A 188 -6.41 -24.63 -5.82
C ARG A 188 -7.68 -25.01 -6.57
N ARG A 189 -7.55 -25.34 -7.84
CA ARG A 189 -8.65 -25.76 -8.71
C ARG A 189 -9.14 -27.15 -8.26
N THR A 190 -10.05 -27.14 -7.28
CA THR A 190 -10.98 -28.24 -7.01
C THR A 190 -12.37 -27.62 -7.12
N ASP A 191 -12.95 -27.77 -8.27
CA ASP A 191 -14.38 -27.72 -8.68
C ASP A 191 -15.36 -26.68 -8.09
N SER A 192 -14.95 -25.54 -7.58
CA SER A 192 -15.87 -24.45 -7.29
C SER A 192 -15.19 -23.09 -7.49
N GLY A 193 -15.49 -22.49 -8.65
CA GLY A 193 -14.94 -21.20 -9.07
C GLY A 193 -15.40 -20.03 -8.23
N HIS A 194 -14.69 -19.70 -7.19
CA HIS A 194 -14.86 -18.43 -6.48
C HIS A 194 -13.50 -17.85 -6.13
N ASN A 195 -13.07 -16.83 -6.88
CA ASN A 195 -11.96 -15.97 -6.54
C ASN A 195 -12.38 -15.08 -5.36
N LYS A 196 -11.69 -15.19 -4.23
CA LYS A 196 -11.86 -14.25 -3.10
C LYS A 196 -10.75 -13.23 -3.13
N LEU A 197 -11.16 -11.98 -3.20
CA LEU A 197 -10.29 -10.81 -3.10
C LEU A 197 -10.01 -10.53 -1.61
N PHE A 198 -8.74 -10.55 -1.21
CA PHE A 198 -8.31 -10.08 0.09
C PHE A 198 -7.38 -8.88 -0.12
N LEU A 199 -7.67 -7.77 0.54
CA LEU A 199 -6.74 -6.66 0.68
C LEU A 199 -5.81 -6.98 1.86
N PHE A 200 -4.53 -7.16 1.58
CA PHE A 200 -3.51 -7.29 2.59
C PHE A 200 -2.55 -6.10 2.52
N GLN A 201 -2.19 -5.61 3.68
CA GLN A 201 -1.08 -4.70 3.85
C GLN A 201 0.22 -5.51 3.69
N MET A 202 1.08 -5.17 2.73
CA MET A 202 2.30 -5.92 2.48
C MET A 202 3.52 -5.04 2.51
N TYR A 203 4.56 -5.57 3.10
CA TYR A 203 5.90 -5.05 3.03
C TYR A 203 6.77 -6.08 2.30
N GLN A 204 7.51 -5.63 1.30
CA GLN A 204 8.42 -6.47 0.52
C GLN A 204 9.83 -6.26 1.02
N ILE A 205 10.53 -7.33 1.38
CA ILE A 205 11.94 -7.34 1.75
C ILE A 205 12.80 -7.69 0.54
#